data_2d3a70ccf41bdcdf3a54b9366d5d0209
#
_entry.id   2d3a70ccf41bdcdf3a54b9366d5d0209
#
_cell.length_a   1.000
_cell.length_b   1.000
_cell.length_c   1.000
_cell.angle_alpha   90.00
_cell.angle_beta   90.00
_cell.angle_gamma   90.00
#
_symmetry.space_group_name_H-M   'P 1'
#
loop_
_entity.id
_entity.type
_entity.pdbx_description
1 polymer ?
#
loop_
_entity_poly.entity_id
_entity_poly.type
_entity_poly.pdbx_seq_one_letter_code
_entity_poly.pdbx_strand_id
1 'polypeptide(L)'
;MKSIYWFRNDLRLKDNLALNYALNNSEHILFIHIDDTQNDENSSWGFKRRGKHRNIFMLQGLEDLQKDLNAYAHTLNRFVGDPRNIFEGLIKQYKINSVFCEAIFAPEEQEKEKSIKELGVTIHAHFQSSLYMPEHLPFELKDLPDVFTQFRNKIEAEGIVPEEPVVLSERIKEILPISIVKENLFLPIFTEAYVNSSFPISDKKFKGGERNANLYIYHYFKSKYPETYKLTRNNLMGIECSTKFSPWLSLGFISPNQIYKALKEYERKNTANESTYWIFFELLWRDYFRFLFMKYGKKLFYKKGLGLSNNNCQHDEKKFNAWRNGKTPSSFINAGICELNQTGFISNRMRQILASYLVNELACDWRAGAAWFEHQLIDYDVYSNYANWSYIAGVGTDPRGGRHFNVDKQKNTYDPDGSYEKVWKKL
;
A
#
# COMPACT_ATOMS: atom_id res chain seq x y z
N MET A 1 3.91 24.61 22.10
CA MET A 1 2.77 24.34 21.19
C MET A 1 2.25 22.94 21.48
N LYS A 2 0.91 22.75 21.53
CA LYS A 2 0.27 21.43 21.68
C LYS A 2 -0.16 20.89 20.34
N SER A 3 0.28 19.69 20.02
CA SER A 3 0.11 19.11 18.69
C SER A 3 -0.41 17.68 18.73
N ILE A 4 -1.05 17.27 17.63
CA ILE A 4 -1.36 15.88 17.35
C ILE A 4 -0.40 15.40 16.27
N TYR A 5 0.17 14.20 16.43
CA TYR A 5 0.70 13.40 15.33
C TYR A 5 -0.31 12.33 14.96
N TRP A 6 -0.83 12.41 13.74
CA TRP A 6 -1.82 11.48 13.22
C TRP A 6 -1.15 10.44 12.33
N PHE A 7 -0.90 9.27 12.89
CA PHE A 7 -0.42 8.11 12.12
C PHE A 7 -1.49 7.64 11.14
N ARG A 8 -1.15 7.58 9.86
CA ARG A 8 -2.03 7.15 8.76
C ARG A 8 -1.50 5.88 8.11
N ASN A 9 -0.82 5.97 6.94
CA ASN A 9 -0.12 4.88 6.28
C ASN A 9 1.40 4.96 6.48
N ASP A 10 1.82 5.48 7.60
CA ASP A 10 3.20 5.70 8.01
C ASP A 10 3.47 5.15 9.42
N LEU A 11 2.98 3.93 9.68
CA LEU A 11 2.97 3.27 10.99
C LEU A 11 4.38 2.82 11.42
N ARG A 12 5.32 3.78 11.48
CA ARG A 12 6.72 3.58 11.87
C ARG A 12 7.29 4.81 12.58
N LEU A 13 8.38 4.61 13.34
CA LEU A 13 9.14 5.70 13.93
C LEU A 13 10.37 6.09 13.07
N LYS A 14 11.07 5.11 12.47
CA LYS A 14 12.26 5.34 11.65
C LYS A 14 11.88 5.83 10.26
N ASP A 15 12.71 6.70 9.71
CA ASP A 15 12.51 7.30 8.39
C ASP A 15 11.11 7.91 8.22
N ASN A 16 10.69 8.70 9.22
CA ASN A 16 9.41 9.37 9.25
C ASN A 16 9.62 10.89 9.37
N LEU A 17 9.62 11.56 8.21
CA LEU A 17 9.84 13.01 8.10
C LEU A 17 8.78 13.80 8.86
N ALA A 18 7.50 13.45 8.68
CA ALA A 18 6.38 14.12 9.32
C ALA A 18 6.49 14.03 10.85
N LEU A 19 6.88 12.86 11.38
CA LEU A 19 7.10 12.64 12.79
C LEU A 19 8.26 13.51 13.32
N ASN A 20 9.40 13.49 12.64
CA ASN A 20 10.56 14.31 13.05
C ASN A 20 10.22 15.80 13.04
N TYR A 21 9.47 16.27 12.04
CA TYR A 21 9.01 17.64 11.99
C TYR A 21 8.07 17.97 13.16
N ALA A 22 7.13 17.07 13.48
CA ALA A 22 6.24 17.21 14.63
C ALA A 22 7.00 17.31 15.95
N LEU A 23 7.97 16.40 16.17
CA LEU A 23 8.79 16.36 17.38
C LEU A 23 9.60 17.65 17.58
N ASN A 24 10.14 18.21 16.50
CA ASN A 24 10.98 19.40 16.56
C ASN A 24 10.17 20.71 16.71
N ASN A 25 8.87 20.69 16.38
CA ASN A 25 8.01 21.88 16.42
C ASN A 25 6.91 21.84 17.50
N SER A 26 6.96 20.87 18.41
CA SER A 26 5.98 20.72 19.48
C SER A 26 6.63 20.74 20.86
N GLU A 27 5.91 21.18 21.87
CA GLU A 27 6.26 21.06 23.29
C GLU A 27 5.51 19.89 23.93
N HIS A 28 4.25 19.70 23.52
CA HIS A 28 3.40 18.61 23.93
C HIS A 28 2.85 17.91 22.68
N ILE A 29 2.85 16.59 22.68
CA ILE A 29 2.36 15.81 21.56
C ILE A 29 1.39 14.72 21.98
N LEU A 30 0.37 14.50 21.15
CA LEU A 30 -0.58 13.40 21.23
C LEU A 30 -0.40 12.52 19.99
N PHE A 31 0.02 11.29 20.18
CA PHE A 31 0.07 10.31 19.09
C PHE A 31 -1.27 9.60 18.94
N ILE A 32 -1.85 9.67 17.74
CA ILE A 32 -3.14 9.05 17.47
C ILE A 32 -3.10 8.19 16.20
N HIS A 33 -3.98 7.18 16.19
CA HIS A 33 -4.42 6.49 14.98
C HIS A 33 -5.94 6.43 15.01
N ILE A 34 -6.57 6.72 13.87
CA ILE A 34 -8.03 6.68 13.73
C ILE A 34 -8.41 5.55 12.80
N ASP A 35 -9.19 4.63 13.31
CA ASP A 35 -9.86 3.60 12.54
C ASP A 35 -11.19 4.19 12.03
N ASP A 36 -11.15 4.67 10.79
CA ASP A 36 -12.27 5.36 10.16
C ASP A 36 -13.40 4.39 9.84
N THR A 37 -14.57 4.62 10.42
CA THR A 37 -15.76 3.78 10.25
C THR A 37 -16.31 3.77 8.83
N GLN A 38 -15.97 4.73 7.98
CA GLN A 38 -16.31 4.68 6.55
C GLN A 38 -15.72 3.46 5.84
N ASN A 39 -14.59 2.91 6.35
CA ASN A 39 -14.02 1.67 5.83
C ASN A 39 -14.90 0.44 6.09
N ASP A 40 -15.79 0.51 7.07
CA ASP A 40 -16.72 -0.55 7.42
C ASP A 40 -18.09 -0.42 6.74
N GLU A 41 -18.33 0.68 6.04
CA GLU A 41 -19.52 0.87 5.23
C GLU A 41 -19.45 0.07 3.93
N ASN A 42 -20.63 -0.31 3.41
CA ASN A 42 -20.69 -0.95 2.11
C ASN A 42 -20.38 0.06 1.00
N SER A 43 -19.43 -0.29 0.15
CA SER A 43 -19.17 0.44 -1.08
C SER A 43 -20.37 0.37 -2.03
N SER A 44 -20.35 1.18 -3.09
CA SER A 44 -21.33 1.09 -4.17
C SER A 44 -21.39 -0.30 -4.87
N TRP A 45 -20.42 -1.16 -4.59
CA TRP A 45 -20.33 -2.53 -5.10
C TRP A 45 -20.89 -3.59 -4.14
N GLY A 46 -21.52 -3.19 -3.02
CA GLY A 46 -22.23 -4.07 -2.10
C GLY A 46 -21.36 -4.85 -1.09
N PHE A 47 -20.15 -4.42 -0.85
CA PHE A 47 -19.25 -4.98 0.18
C PHE A 47 -18.41 -3.88 0.83
N LYS A 48 -17.89 -4.16 2.04
CA LYS A 48 -17.05 -3.22 2.80
C LYS A 48 -15.76 -2.89 2.03
N ARG A 49 -15.26 -1.68 2.24
CA ARG A 49 -14.00 -1.24 1.61
C ARG A 49 -12.80 -2.00 2.15
N ARG A 50 -12.71 -2.17 3.47
CA ARG A 50 -11.60 -2.86 4.11
C ARG A 50 -12.03 -4.24 4.61
N GLY A 51 -11.31 -5.27 4.18
CA GLY A 51 -11.53 -6.65 4.59
C GLY A 51 -10.69 -7.07 5.80
N LYS A 52 -10.92 -8.31 6.24
CA LYS A 52 -10.31 -8.88 7.45
C LYS A 52 -8.78 -8.98 7.39
N HIS A 53 -8.22 -9.33 6.23
CA HIS A 53 -6.79 -9.59 6.09
C HIS A 53 -5.95 -8.34 6.39
N ARG A 54 -6.32 -7.20 5.78
CA ARG A 54 -5.65 -5.92 6.02
C ARG A 54 -5.84 -5.46 7.46
N ASN A 55 -7.05 -5.65 8.04
CA ASN A 55 -7.31 -5.34 9.44
C ASN A 55 -6.37 -6.07 10.38
N ILE A 56 -6.24 -7.39 10.24
CA ILE A 56 -5.35 -8.21 11.08
C ILE A 56 -3.92 -7.68 11.00
N PHE A 57 -3.42 -7.46 9.79
CA PHE A 57 -2.05 -7.03 9.55
C PHE A 57 -1.79 -5.62 10.10
N MET A 58 -2.75 -4.70 9.96
CA MET A 58 -2.69 -3.36 10.53
C MET A 58 -2.67 -3.40 12.06
N LEU A 59 -3.53 -4.21 12.68
CA LEU A 59 -3.60 -4.34 14.13
C LEU A 59 -2.30 -4.87 14.73
N GLN A 60 -1.66 -5.85 14.08
CA GLN A 60 -0.32 -6.33 14.46
C GLN A 60 0.71 -5.19 14.47
N GLY A 61 0.65 -4.32 13.46
CA GLY A 61 1.56 -3.17 13.37
C GLY A 61 1.28 -2.07 14.40
N LEU A 62 0.01 -1.81 14.70
CA LEU A 62 -0.35 -0.84 15.74
C LEU A 62 0.09 -1.29 17.13
N GLU A 63 0.07 -2.60 17.41
CA GLU A 63 0.64 -3.16 18.65
C GLU A 63 2.16 -2.98 18.70
N ASP A 64 2.85 -3.18 17.59
CA ASP A 64 4.30 -3.00 17.48
C ASP A 64 4.67 -1.54 17.68
N LEU A 65 3.98 -0.61 17.00
CA LEU A 65 4.15 0.84 17.16
C LEU A 65 3.89 1.31 18.58
N GLN A 66 2.85 0.77 19.25
CA GLN A 66 2.59 1.07 20.65
C GLN A 66 3.76 0.68 21.56
N LYS A 67 4.38 -0.49 21.32
CA LYS A 67 5.55 -0.95 22.09
C LYS A 67 6.75 -0.03 21.86
N ASP A 68 6.94 0.44 20.63
CA ASP A 68 8.03 1.35 20.30
C ASP A 68 7.84 2.73 20.93
N LEU A 69 6.62 3.28 20.91
CA LEU A 69 6.28 4.53 21.59
C LEU A 69 6.42 4.43 23.11
N ASN A 70 6.04 3.28 23.70
CA ASN A 70 6.19 3.06 25.16
C ASN A 70 7.66 3.12 25.61
N ALA A 71 8.61 2.73 24.75
CA ALA A 71 10.04 2.85 25.05
C ALA A 71 10.50 4.31 25.26
N TYR A 72 9.72 5.26 24.79
CA TYR A 72 9.92 6.70 24.97
C TYR A 72 8.90 7.34 25.91
N ALA A 73 8.20 6.57 26.73
CA ALA A 73 7.13 7.01 27.64
C ALA A 73 5.92 7.67 26.92
N HIS A 74 5.72 7.37 25.66
CA HIS A 74 4.55 7.82 24.89
C HIS A 74 3.53 6.71 24.69
N THR A 75 2.30 7.12 24.38
CA THR A 75 1.19 6.20 24.13
C THR A 75 0.56 6.48 22.77
N LEU A 76 0.31 5.45 21.99
CA LEU A 76 -0.55 5.52 20.80
C LEU A 76 -2.02 5.48 21.24
N ASN A 77 -2.73 6.58 21.03
CA ASN A 77 -4.16 6.65 21.31
C ASN A 77 -4.94 6.23 20.06
N ARG A 78 -5.72 5.18 20.19
CA ARG A 78 -6.50 4.62 19.06
C ARG A 78 -7.94 5.03 19.21
N PHE A 79 -8.51 5.55 18.14
CA PHE A 79 -9.92 5.95 18.05
C PHE A 79 -10.61 5.18 16.93
N VAL A 80 -11.91 4.95 17.10
CA VAL A 80 -12.79 4.40 16.07
C VAL A 80 -13.90 5.41 15.83
N GLY A 81 -14.10 5.83 14.59
CA GLY A 81 -15.15 6.79 14.24
C GLY A 81 -14.78 7.68 13.06
N ASP A 82 -15.63 8.68 12.83
CA ASP A 82 -15.38 9.72 11.84
C ASP A 82 -14.21 10.62 12.28
N PRO A 83 -13.18 10.81 11.42
CA PRO A 83 -11.99 11.60 11.81
C PRO A 83 -12.33 13.05 12.20
N ARG A 84 -13.25 13.74 11.48
CA ARG A 84 -13.62 15.12 11.79
C ARG A 84 -14.18 15.25 13.21
N ASN A 85 -15.09 14.35 13.60
CA ASN A 85 -15.72 14.36 14.92
C ASN A 85 -14.71 14.09 16.04
N ILE A 86 -13.77 13.15 15.80
CA ILE A 86 -12.70 12.85 16.75
C ILE A 86 -11.78 14.06 16.91
N PHE A 87 -11.35 14.68 15.82
CA PHE A 87 -10.50 15.88 15.88
C PHE A 87 -11.20 17.04 16.56
N GLU A 88 -12.49 17.28 16.30
CA GLU A 88 -13.27 18.34 16.97
C GLU A 88 -13.25 18.17 18.49
N GLY A 89 -13.47 16.95 18.99
CA GLY A 89 -13.40 16.64 20.42
C GLY A 89 -12.01 16.88 20.99
N LEU A 90 -10.95 16.38 20.33
CA LEU A 90 -9.57 16.50 20.79
C LEU A 90 -9.08 17.95 20.79
N ILE A 91 -9.37 18.71 19.73
CA ILE A 91 -9.00 20.12 19.60
C ILE A 91 -9.61 20.93 20.73
N LYS A 92 -10.89 20.75 20.99
CA LYS A 92 -11.64 21.47 22.01
C LYS A 92 -11.14 21.12 23.43
N GLN A 93 -10.99 19.82 23.70
CA GLN A 93 -10.63 19.32 25.04
C GLN A 93 -9.18 19.64 25.43
N TYR A 94 -8.23 19.47 24.49
CA TYR A 94 -6.79 19.57 24.78
C TYR A 94 -6.17 20.86 24.26
N LYS A 95 -6.94 21.75 23.63
CA LYS A 95 -6.49 23.02 23.04
C LYS A 95 -5.35 22.77 22.02
N ILE A 96 -5.59 21.85 21.08
CA ILE A 96 -4.64 21.51 20.03
C ILE A 96 -4.54 22.67 19.03
N ASN A 97 -3.32 23.03 18.65
CA ASN A 97 -3.04 24.10 17.68
C ASN A 97 -2.66 23.55 16.30
N SER A 98 -1.99 22.39 16.25
CA SER A 98 -1.41 21.85 15.03
C SER A 98 -1.60 20.33 14.94
N VAL A 99 -1.75 19.85 13.73
CA VAL A 99 -1.80 18.43 13.39
C VAL A 99 -0.70 18.14 12.38
N PHE A 100 0.08 17.11 12.62
CA PHE A 100 1.14 16.63 11.74
C PHE A 100 0.77 15.24 11.23
N CYS A 101 0.98 14.99 9.94
CA CYS A 101 0.68 13.69 9.33
C CYS A 101 1.41 13.49 8.00
N GLU A 102 1.38 12.26 7.49
CA GLU A 102 1.74 11.98 6.09
C GLU A 102 0.73 12.63 5.13
N ALA A 103 1.23 13.27 4.06
CA ALA A 103 0.40 13.77 2.96
C ALA A 103 -0.08 12.62 2.08
N ILE A 104 -1.39 12.45 1.93
CA ILE A 104 -1.99 11.47 1.03
C ILE A 104 -2.80 12.22 -0.03
N PHE A 105 -2.45 11.99 -1.31
CA PHE A 105 -3.03 12.73 -2.44
C PHE A 105 -4.25 12.04 -3.06
N ALA A 106 -4.79 11.00 -2.42
CA ALA A 106 -6.06 10.43 -2.82
C ALA A 106 -7.21 11.36 -2.42
N PRO A 107 -8.25 11.50 -3.27
CA PRO A 107 -9.27 12.53 -3.10
C PRO A 107 -10.03 12.49 -1.77
N GLU A 108 -10.34 11.29 -1.27
CA GLU A 108 -11.07 11.14 -0.01
C GLU A 108 -10.24 11.57 1.20
N GLU A 109 -8.95 11.22 1.20
CA GLU A 109 -8.02 11.62 2.24
C GLU A 109 -7.80 13.14 2.25
N GLN A 110 -7.76 13.76 1.07
CA GLN A 110 -7.67 15.22 0.95
C GLN A 110 -8.95 15.92 1.44
N GLU A 111 -10.14 15.35 1.17
CA GLU A 111 -11.41 15.87 1.68
C GLU A 111 -11.48 15.78 3.21
N LYS A 112 -10.99 14.68 3.81
CA LYS A 112 -10.86 14.55 5.28
C LYS A 112 -9.92 15.60 5.87
N GLU A 113 -8.74 15.77 5.28
CA GLU A 113 -7.81 16.83 5.71
C GLU A 113 -8.44 18.22 5.63
N LYS A 114 -9.14 18.52 4.55
CA LYS A 114 -9.87 19.79 4.38
C LYS A 114 -10.92 19.99 5.48
N SER A 115 -11.72 18.96 5.77
CA SER A 115 -12.76 19.02 6.79
C SER A 115 -12.19 19.26 8.20
N ILE A 116 -11.00 18.73 8.49
CA ILE A 116 -10.29 18.95 9.76
C ILE A 116 -9.69 20.37 9.81
N LYS A 117 -9.14 20.89 8.71
CA LYS A 117 -8.66 22.30 8.64
C LYS A 117 -9.76 23.30 8.95
N GLU A 118 -11.00 23.02 8.57
CA GLU A 118 -12.17 23.88 8.86
C GLU A 118 -12.48 23.99 10.38
N LEU A 119 -11.90 23.10 11.22
CA LEU A 119 -12.00 23.20 12.68
C LEU A 119 -11.05 24.26 13.29
N GLY A 120 -10.27 24.97 12.47
CA GLY A 120 -9.39 26.06 12.88
C GLY A 120 -8.00 25.62 13.33
N VAL A 121 -7.56 24.39 13.04
CA VAL A 121 -6.19 23.93 13.30
C VAL A 121 -5.33 23.99 12.04
N THR A 122 -4.02 24.16 12.24
CA THR A 122 -3.05 24.07 11.15
C THR A 122 -2.69 22.59 10.92
N ILE A 123 -2.84 22.09 9.68
CA ILE A 123 -2.37 20.75 9.30
C ILE A 123 -1.06 20.89 8.54
N HIS A 124 -0.01 20.23 9.07
CA HIS A 124 1.29 20.04 8.44
C HIS A 124 1.36 18.65 7.86
N ALA A 125 0.98 18.53 6.60
CA ALA A 125 1.03 17.26 5.86
C ALA A 125 2.34 17.20 5.08
N HIS A 126 3.17 16.17 5.33
CA HIS A 126 4.47 16.01 4.70
C HIS A 126 4.43 14.86 3.69
N PHE A 127 4.95 15.13 2.48
CA PHE A 127 5.17 14.06 1.49
C PHE A 127 6.29 13.16 1.99
N GLN A 128 6.05 11.87 2.01
CA GLN A 128 7.02 10.86 2.42
C GLN A 128 6.59 9.49 1.86
N SER A 129 7.29 8.43 2.23
CA SER A 129 6.97 7.07 1.78
C SER A 129 7.09 6.87 0.26
N SER A 130 7.95 7.66 -0.40
CA SER A 130 8.42 7.52 -1.78
C SER A 130 9.94 7.56 -1.81
N LEU A 131 10.57 7.05 -2.89
CA LEU A 131 12.02 7.15 -3.08
C LEU A 131 12.44 8.59 -3.34
N TYR A 132 11.64 9.31 -4.13
CA TYR A 132 11.95 10.66 -4.57
C TYR A 132 10.90 11.63 -4.04
N MET A 133 11.37 12.81 -3.66
CA MET A 133 10.50 13.95 -3.34
C MET A 133 10.09 14.63 -4.65
N PRO A 134 8.85 15.16 -4.77
CA PRO A 134 8.40 15.87 -5.99
C PRO A 134 9.31 17.01 -6.43
N GLU A 135 9.89 17.73 -5.47
CA GLU A 135 10.81 18.85 -5.71
C GLU A 135 12.19 18.42 -6.23
N HIS A 136 12.55 17.14 -6.09
CA HIS A 136 13.82 16.60 -6.59
C HIS A 136 13.67 15.95 -7.98
N LEU A 137 12.45 15.95 -8.54
CA LEU A 137 12.25 15.43 -9.89
C LEU A 137 12.88 16.36 -10.94
N PRO A 138 13.41 15.83 -12.06
CA PRO A 138 14.01 16.63 -13.11
C PRO A 138 12.98 17.32 -14.04
N PHE A 139 11.78 17.50 -13.56
CA PHE A 139 10.64 18.16 -14.23
C PHE A 139 9.58 18.52 -13.19
N GLU A 140 8.72 19.49 -13.52
CA GLU A 140 7.56 19.79 -12.68
C GLU A 140 6.51 18.67 -12.79
N LEU A 141 5.72 18.46 -11.73
CA LEU A 141 4.69 17.41 -11.70
C LEU A 141 3.68 17.51 -12.86
N LYS A 142 3.37 18.71 -13.34
CA LYS A 142 2.51 18.90 -14.52
C LYS A 142 3.09 18.27 -15.78
N ASP A 143 4.44 18.23 -15.88
CA ASP A 143 5.21 17.71 -17.01
C ASP A 143 5.66 16.25 -16.80
N LEU A 144 5.15 15.59 -15.76
CA LEU A 144 5.39 14.17 -15.52
C LEU A 144 5.04 13.36 -16.78
N PRO A 145 5.98 12.55 -17.32
CA PRO A 145 5.69 11.69 -18.46
C PRO A 145 4.55 10.72 -18.19
N ASP A 146 3.64 10.55 -19.15
CA ASP A 146 2.53 9.61 -19.03
C ASP A 146 2.92 8.15 -19.29
N VAL A 147 4.15 7.93 -19.78
CA VAL A 147 4.71 6.59 -20.01
C VAL A 147 5.84 6.34 -19.01
N PHE A 148 5.70 5.29 -18.21
CA PHE A 148 6.69 4.93 -17.19
C PHE A 148 8.13 4.86 -17.71
N THR A 149 8.35 4.29 -18.89
CA THR A 149 9.71 4.21 -19.47
C THR A 149 10.33 5.59 -19.68
N GLN A 150 9.54 6.59 -20.08
CA GLN A 150 10.03 7.96 -20.25
C GLN A 150 10.33 8.60 -18.89
N PHE A 151 9.47 8.38 -17.89
CA PHE A 151 9.70 8.82 -16.52
C PHE A 151 11.01 8.24 -15.98
N ARG A 152 11.16 6.91 -16.02
CA ARG A 152 12.36 6.22 -15.55
C ARG A 152 13.63 6.75 -16.26
N ASN A 153 13.60 6.86 -17.58
CA ASN A 153 14.77 7.31 -18.34
C ASN A 153 15.20 8.73 -17.95
N LYS A 154 14.26 9.62 -17.63
CA LYS A 154 14.59 10.97 -17.13
C LYS A 154 15.26 10.91 -15.74
N ILE A 155 14.71 10.13 -14.81
CA ILE A 155 15.30 9.96 -13.47
C ILE A 155 16.73 9.39 -13.57
N GLU A 156 16.92 8.35 -14.39
CA GLU A 156 18.22 7.69 -14.55
C GLU A 156 19.25 8.57 -15.27
N ALA A 157 18.83 9.35 -16.27
CA ALA A 157 19.72 10.23 -17.04
C ALA A 157 20.30 11.37 -16.18
N GLU A 158 19.52 11.89 -15.23
CA GLU A 158 19.95 12.94 -14.30
C GLU A 158 20.76 12.38 -13.11
N GLY A 159 20.84 11.07 -12.96
CA GLY A 159 21.59 10.42 -11.89
C GLY A 159 21.07 10.76 -10.49
N ILE A 160 19.77 11.06 -10.36
CA ILE A 160 19.16 11.42 -9.09
C ILE A 160 19.17 10.19 -8.18
N VAL A 161 19.77 10.34 -7.00
CA VAL A 161 19.87 9.29 -6.01
C VAL A 161 18.79 9.52 -4.92
N PRO A 162 18.06 8.47 -4.48
CA PRO A 162 17.16 8.57 -3.35
C PRO A 162 17.88 9.05 -2.08
N GLU A 163 17.17 9.80 -1.26
CA GLU A 163 17.71 10.32 0.00
C GLU A 163 17.99 9.18 1.01
N GLU A 164 18.96 9.44 1.88
CA GLU A 164 19.21 8.53 3.02
C GLU A 164 18.01 8.56 3.99
N PRO A 165 17.64 7.40 4.54
CA PRO A 165 16.59 7.34 5.58
C PRO A 165 16.91 8.26 6.75
N VAL A 166 15.93 9.08 7.15
CA VAL A 166 16.10 10.00 8.26
C VAL A 166 16.12 9.28 9.61
N VAL A 167 16.99 9.74 10.51
CA VAL A 167 17.09 9.23 11.87
C VAL A 167 15.96 9.83 12.71
N LEU A 168 15.37 9.02 13.61
CA LEU A 168 14.39 9.52 14.57
C LEU A 168 15.01 10.61 15.45
N SER A 169 14.32 11.74 15.57
CA SER A 169 14.76 12.87 16.40
C SER A 169 14.85 12.48 17.88
N GLU A 170 15.94 12.83 18.52
CA GLU A 170 16.14 12.66 19.98
C GLU A 170 15.10 13.43 20.82
N ARG A 171 14.46 14.43 20.23
CA ARG A 171 13.35 15.17 20.84
C ARG A 171 12.21 14.28 21.31
N ILE A 172 12.06 13.06 20.79
CA ILE A 172 11.06 12.10 21.25
C ILE A 172 11.22 11.75 22.74
N LYS A 173 12.41 11.87 23.31
CA LYS A 173 12.69 11.61 24.72
C LYS A 173 12.36 12.79 25.63
N GLU A 174 12.26 13.99 25.07
CA GLU A 174 12.12 15.25 25.81
C GLU A 174 10.69 15.81 25.71
N ILE A 175 10.00 15.55 24.60
CA ILE A 175 8.66 16.07 24.35
C ILE A 175 7.65 15.49 25.34
N LEU A 176 6.77 16.35 25.84
CA LEU A 176 5.79 15.95 26.86
C LEU A 176 4.56 15.30 26.22
N PRO A 177 4.12 14.11 26.72
CA PRO A 177 2.91 13.50 26.25
C PRO A 177 1.67 14.27 26.72
N ILE A 178 0.63 14.31 25.85
CA ILE A 178 -0.70 14.70 26.26
C ILE A 178 -1.40 13.44 26.77
N SER A 179 -1.76 13.41 28.05
CA SER A 179 -2.44 12.27 28.67
C SER A 179 -3.92 12.28 28.35
N ILE A 180 -4.44 11.15 27.85
CA ILE A 180 -5.86 10.90 27.63
C ILE A 180 -6.34 9.81 28.58
N VAL A 181 -7.54 10.00 29.15
CA VAL A 181 -8.22 8.90 29.87
C VAL A 181 -8.71 7.89 28.85
N LYS A 182 -8.18 6.66 28.91
CA LYS A 182 -8.41 5.62 27.89
C LYS A 182 -9.68 4.81 28.11
N GLU A 183 -10.38 4.57 27.00
CA GLU A 183 -11.12 3.32 26.82
C GLU A 183 -10.18 2.28 26.17
N ASN A 184 -10.07 1.10 26.77
CA ASN A 184 -9.26 0.01 26.24
C ASN A 184 -9.94 -0.57 25.00
N LEU A 185 -9.35 -0.36 23.83
CA LEU A 185 -9.75 -1.07 22.62
C LEU A 185 -9.18 -2.49 22.68
N PHE A 186 -10.06 -3.48 22.87
CA PHE A 186 -9.68 -4.89 22.76
C PHE A 186 -9.37 -5.23 21.31
N LEU A 187 -8.21 -5.86 21.10
CA LEU A 187 -7.87 -6.42 19.81
C LEU A 187 -8.54 -7.79 19.67
N PRO A 188 -9.24 -8.04 18.57
CA PRO A 188 -9.77 -9.37 18.32
C PRO A 188 -8.62 -10.37 18.15
N ILE A 189 -8.75 -11.54 18.80
CA ILE A 189 -7.81 -12.65 18.62
C ILE A 189 -8.13 -13.31 17.28
N PHE A 190 -7.18 -13.30 16.36
CA PHE A 190 -7.32 -13.96 15.06
C PHE A 190 -6.62 -15.30 15.09
N THR A 191 -7.37 -16.36 14.82
CA THR A 191 -6.88 -17.76 14.84
C THR A 191 -6.76 -18.37 13.45
N GLU A 192 -6.97 -17.59 12.39
CA GLU A 192 -6.94 -18.12 11.03
C GLU A 192 -5.54 -18.57 10.61
N ALA A 193 -5.45 -19.79 10.12
CA ALA A 193 -4.25 -20.33 9.53
C ALA A 193 -4.20 -19.96 8.03
N TYR A 194 -3.17 -19.24 7.63
CA TYR A 194 -2.90 -18.88 6.22
C TYR A 194 -2.03 -19.95 5.55
N VAL A 195 -2.50 -21.20 5.64
CA VAL A 195 -1.80 -22.35 5.04
C VAL A 195 -1.71 -22.15 3.53
N ASN A 196 -0.57 -22.44 2.94
CA ASN A 196 -0.25 -22.26 1.53
C ASN A 196 -0.13 -20.80 1.03
N SER A 197 -0.35 -19.78 1.86
CA SER A 197 -0.11 -18.41 1.45
C SER A 197 1.35 -18.13 1.14
N SER A 198 1.59 -17.39 0.05
CA SER A 198 2.93 -16.85 -0.23
C SER A 198 3.34 -15.70 0.69
N PHE A 199 2.41 -15.21 1.53
CA PHE A 199 2.64 -14.23 2.60
C PHE A 199 1.81 -14.62 3.83
N PRO A 200 2.23 -15.63 4.59
CA PRO A 200 1.45 -16.18 5.70
C PRO A 200 1.56 -15.30 6.96
N ILE A 201 0.63 -14.38 7.17
CA ILE A 201 0.63 -13.44 8.32
C ILE A 201 0.51 -14.13 9.69
N SER A 202 0.18 -15.40 9.73
CA SER A 202 0.25 -16.24 10.93
C SER A 202 1.69 -16.63 11.33
N ASP A 203 2.62 -16.64 10.37
CA ASP A 203 4.05 -16.85 10.63
C ASP A 203 4.67 -15.57 11.21
N LYS A 204 5.52 -15.72 12.23
CA LYS A 204 6.23 -14.60 12.88
C LYS A 204 7.02 -13.73 11.90
N LYS A 205 7.52 -14.32 10.81
CA LYS A 205 8.31 -13.60 9.78
C LYS A 205 7.49 -12.65 8.94
N PHE A 206 6.16 -12.82 8.86
CA PHE A 206 5.26 -12.08 8.00
C PHE A 206 4.24 -11.23 8.76
N LYS A 207 4.46 -11.01 10.05
CA LYS A 207 3.60 -10.14 10.87
C LYS A 207 3.75 -8.66 10.49
N GLY A 208 2.69 -7.89 10.71
CA GLY A 208 2.71 -6.44 10.61
C GLY A 208 3.64 -5.81 11.64
N GLY A 209 4.07 -4.57 11.39
CA GLY A 209 4.91 -3.77 12.27
C GLY A 209 6.31 -3.50 11.75
N GLU A 210 6.89 -2.40 12.24
CA GLU A 210 8.20 -1.90 11.81
C GLU A 210 9.34 -2.90 12.12
N ARG A 211 9.29 -3.52 13.31
CA ARG A 211 10.31 -4.50 13.73
C ARG A 211 10.33 -5.72 12.83
N ASN A 212 9.14 -6.26 12.51
CA ASN A 212 9.02 -7.43 11.65
C ASN A 212 9.42 -7.10 10.20
N ALA A 213 9.05 -5.92 9.69
CA ALA A 213 9.47 -5.42 8.38
C ALA A 213 10.99 -5.34 8.27
N ASN A 214 11.66 -4.71 9.25
CA ASN A 214 13.12 -4.58 9.28
C ASN A 214 13.82 -5.94 9.39
N LEU A 215 13.28 -6.86 10.22
CA LEU A 215 13.82 -8.22 10.36
C LEU A 215 13.70 -9.01 9.05
N TYR A 216 12.54 -8.89 8.38
CA TYR A 216 12.33 -9.55 7.08
C TYR A 216 13.30 -9.03 6.02
N ILE A 217 13.47 -7.71 5.91
CA ILE A 217 14.41 -7.08 4.96
C ILE A 217 15.85 -7.51 5.24
N TYR A 218 16.24 -7.53 6.51
CA TYR A 218 17.55 -8.04 6.90
C TYR A 218 17.78 -9.47 6.41
N HIS A 219 16.80 -10.37 6.62
CA HIS A 219 16.91 -11.76 6.14
C HIS A 219 16.87 -11.87 4.62
N TYR A 220 16.03 -11.07 3.95
CA TYR A 220 15.96 -11.05 2.50
C TYR A 220 17.29 -10.67 1.87
N PHE A 221 17.93 -9.59 2.34
CA PHE A 221 19.24 -9.16 1.86
C PHE A 221 20.44 -9.94 2.44
N LYS A 222 20.22 -10.88 3.35
CA LYS A 222 21.18 -11.90 3.75
C LYS A 222 21.13 -13.16 2.87
N SER A 223 20.07 -13.34 2.12
CA SER A 223 19.87 -14.48 1.22
C SER A 223 20.43 -14.18 -0.19
N LYS A 224 20.29 -15.14 -1.10
CA LYS A 224 20.56 -14.95 -2.53
C LYS A 224 19.33 -14.54 -3.34
N TYR A 225 18.19 -14.32 -2.72
CA TYR A 225 16.96 -13.94 -3.43
C TYR A 225 17.08 -12.65 -4.25
N PRO A 226 17.82 -11.60 -3.80
CA PRO A 226 18.01 -10.41 -4.62
C PRO A 226 18.65 -10.71 -5.98
N GLU A 227 19.55 -11.66 -6.06
CA GLU A 227 20.30 -12.00 -7.29
C GLU A 227 19.43 -12.68 -8.36
N THR A 228 18.28 -13.26 -7.96
CA THR A 228 17.38 -14.02 -8.84
C THR A 228 15.99 -13.41 -8.96
N TYR A 229 15.76 -12.26 -8.35
CA TYR A 229 14.43 -11.63 -8.26
C TYR A 229 13.76 -11.46 -9.62
N LYS A 230 14.46 -10.99 -10.64
CA LYS A 230 13.91 -10.80 -11.99
C LYS A 230 13.37 -12.10 -12.59
N LEU A 231 14.01 -13.23 -12.28
CA LEU A 231 13.63 -14.55 -12.78
C LEU A 231 12.42 -15.12 -12.04
N THR A 232 12.30 -14.86 -10.72
CA THR A 232 11.32 -15.49 -9.84
C THR A 232 10.06 -14.65 -9.62
N ARG A 233 10.10 -13.33 -9.88
CA ARG A 233 9.01 -12.38 -9.56
C ARG A 233 7.66 -12.70 -10.22
N ASN A 234 7.65 -13.44 -11.30
CA ASN A 234 6.43 -13.80 -12.01
C ASN A 234 5.86 -15.18 -11.59
N ASN A 235 6.54 -15.90 -10.69
CA ASN A 235 6.03 -17.16 -10.17
C ASN A 235 4.74 -16.91 -9.38
N LEU A 236 3.82 -17.85 -9.45
CA LEU A 236 2.51 -17.72 -8.81
C LEU A 236 2.57 -17.98 -7.31
N MET A 237 3.41 -18.92 -6.87
CA MET A 237 3.58 -19.35 -5.48
C MET A 237 5.04 -19.27 -5.04
N GLY A 238 5.24 -19.34 -3.74
CA GLY A 238 6.53 -19.42 -3.08
C GLY A 238 6.84 -18.19 -2.22
N ILE A 239 7.31 -18.46 -1.02
CA ILE A 239 7.74 -17.41 -0.08
C ILE A 239 8.97 -16.68 -0.65
N GLU A 240 9.85 -17.41 -1.31
CA GLU A 240 11.08 -16.94 -1.94
C GLU A 240 10.85 -16.19 -3.27
N CYS A 241 9.69 -16.35 -3.86
CA CYS A 241 9.34 -15.69 -5.12
C CYS A 241 8.83 -14.27 -4.85
N SER A 242 9.46 -13.27 -5.41
CA SER A 242 9.26 -11.85 -5.16
C SER A 242 9.82 -11.33 -3.81
N THR A 243 9.92 -10.01 -3.67
CA THR A 243 10.47 -9.35 -2.47
C THR A 243 9.54 -9.41 -1.26
N LYS A 244 8.24 -9.57 -1.46
CA LYS A 244 7.20 -9.52 -0.41
C LYS A 244 7.14 -8.20 0.38
N PHE A 245 7.75 -7.13 -0.09
CA PHE A 245 7.81 -5.84 0.66
C PHE A 245 6.48 -5.08 0.66
N SER A 246 5.59 -5.35 -0.30
CA SER A 246 4.37 -4.57 -0.52
C SER A 246 3.43 -4.45 0.69
N PRO A 247 3.19 -5.49 1.53
CA PRO A 247 2.35 -5.34 2.70
C PRO A 247 2.89 -4.32 3.71
N TRP A 248 4.19 -4.37 3.99
CA TRP A 248 4.80 -3.41 4.92
C TRP A 248 4.90 -2.00 4.34
N LEU A 249 5.15 -1.86 3.02
CA LEU A 249 5.15 -0.57 2.33
C LEU A 249 3.77 0.08 2.29
N SER A 250 2.69 -0.70 2.17
CA SER A 250 1.33 -0.17 2.02
C SER A 250 0.78 0.49 3.29
N LEU A 251 1.24 0.04 4.47
CA LEU A 251 0.90 0.61 5.77
C LEU A 251 2.05 1.44 6.36
N GLY A 252 3.14 1.57 5.61
CA GLY A 252 4.28 2.37 5.98
C GLY A 252 5.06 1.85 7.18
N PHE A 253 5.02 0.54 7.46
CA PHE A 253 5.89 -0.09 8.46
C PHE A 253 7.36 -0.05 8.06
N ILE A 254 7.64 0.20 6.79
CA ILE A 254 8.95 0.47 6.24
C ILE A 254 8.83 1.49 5.10
N SER A 255 9.89 2.26 4.89
CA SER A 255 9.97 3.20 3.76
C SER A 255 10.67 2.59 2.54
N PRO A 256 10.42 3.13 1.34
CA PRO A 256 11.19 2.79 0.15
C PRO A 256 12.68 3.09 0.30
N ASN A 257 13.04 4.18 0.98
CA ASN A 257 14.43 4.59 1.18
C ASN A 257 15.21 3.60 2.06
N GLN A 258 14.58 3.03 3.10
CA GLN A 258 15.17 1.96 3.90
C GLN A 258 15.45 0.71 3.06
N ILE A 259 14.53 0.34 2.17
CA ILE A 259 14.72 -0.80 1.24
C ILE A 259 15.83 -0.49 0.23
N TYR A 260 15.84 0.71 -0.35
CA TYR A 260 16.86 1.14 -1.30
C TYR A 260 18.25 1.14 -0.67
N LYS A 261 18.37 1.65 0.55
CA LYS A 261 19.64 1.61 1.31
C LYS A 261 20.11 0.18 1.51
N ALA A 262 19.24 -0.73 1.97
CA ALA A 262 19.57 -2.14 2.16
C ALA A 262 19.97 -2.82 0.84
N LEU A 263 19.31 -2.48 -0.28
CA LEU A 263 19.65 -2.93 -1.62
C LEU A 263 21.07 -2.47 -2.01
N LYS A 264 21.39 -1.19 -1.83
CA LYS A 264 22.72 -0.65 -2.18
C LYS A 264 23.84 -1.21 -1.31
N GLU A 265 23.55 -1.47 -0.04
CA GLU A 265 24.50 -2.18 0.83
C GLU A 265 24.73 -3.63 0.39
N TYR A 266 23.66 -4.31 -0.08
CA TYR A 266 23.76 -5.65 -0.64
C TYR A 266 24.62 -5.66 -1.92
N GLU A 267 24.34 -4.77 -2.87
CA GLU A 267 25.08 -4.65 -4.13
C GLU A 267 26.58 -4.40 -3.90
N ARG A 268 26.91 -3.54 -2.94
CA ARG A 268 28.30 -3.24 -2.58
C ARG A 268 29.05 -4.46 -1.99
N LYS A 269 28.35 -5.30 -1.21
CA LYS A 269 28.97 -6.44 -0.48
C LYS A 269 28.97 -7.73 -1.29
N ASN A 270 28.03 -7.89 -2.21
CA ASN A 270 27.83 -9.14 -2.96
C ASN A 270 27.94 -8.87 -4.47
N THR A 271 26.80 -8.69 -5.13
CA THR A 271 26.77 -8.43 -6.58
C THR A 271 25.67 -7.46 -6.96
N ALA A 272 25.96 -6.61 -7.92
CA ALA A 272 24.96 -5.83 -8.63
C ALA A 272 24.68 -6.51 -9.96
N ASN A 273 23.41 -6.87 -10.20
CA ASN A 273 22.98 -7.50 -11.45
C ASN A 273 21.59 -7.01 -11.87
N GLU A 274 21.08 -7.55 -12.97
CA GLU A 274 19.76 -7.19 -13.48
C GLU A 274 18.63 -7.44 -12.46
N SER A 275 18.74 -8.45 -11.60
CA SER A 275 17.72 -8.75 -10.59
C SER A 275 17.73 -7.75 -9.44
N THR A 276 18.91 -7.35 -8.97
CA THR A 276 19.01 -6.30 -7.95
C THR A 276 18.52 -4.96 -8.47
N TYR A 277 18.88 -4.59 -9.71
CA TYR A 277 18.33 -3.41 -10.38
C TYR A 277 16.80 -3.48 -10.48
N TRP A 278 16.23 -4.66 -10.74
CA TRP A 278 14.78 -4.82 -10.87
C TRP A 278 14.03 -4.56 -9.57
N ILE A 279 14.66 -4.74 -8.40
CA ILE A 279 14.07 -4.35 -7.10
C ILE A 279 13.89 -2.82 -7.05
N PHE A 280 14.90 -2.04 -7.43
CA PHE A 280 14.79 -0.59 -7.55
C PHE A 280 13.73 -0.17 -8.59
N PHE A 281 13.70 -0.83 -9.74
CA PHE A 281 12.74 -0.60 -10.81
C PHE A 281 11.28 -0.72 -10.34
N GLU A 282 10.95 -1.68 -9.47
CA GLU A 282 9.60 -1.83 -8.93
C GLU A 282 9.26 -0.76 -7.87
N LEU A 283 10.24 -0.32 -7.09
CA LEU A 283 10.05 0.84 -6.20
C LEU A 283 9.80 2.12 -6.99
N LEU A 284 10.46 2.28 -8.12
CA LEU A 284 10.27 3.41 -9.02
C LEU A 284 8.86 3.41 -9.68
N TRP A 285 8.31 2.22 -10.02
CA TRP A 285 6.92 2.08 -10.44
C TRP A 285 5.94 2.56 -9.37
N ARG A 286 6.20 2.25 -8.10
CA ARG A 286 5.38 2.68 -6.97
C ARG A 286 5.35 4.21 -6.85
N ASP A 287 6.50 4.87 -6.99
CA ASP A 287 6.60 6.32 -6.99
C ASP A 287 5.87 6.94 -8.18
N TYR A 288 6.08 6.40 -9.37
CA TYR A 288 5.41 6.86 -10.57
C TYR A 288 3.88 6.89 -10.43
N PHE A 289 3.30 5.86 -9.84
CA PHE A 289 1.87 5.83 -9.59
C PHE A 289 1.43 6.92 -8.60
N ARG A 290 2.21 7.20 -7.56
CA ARG A 290 1.93 8.31 -6.63
C ARG A 290 1.97 9.66 -7.34
N PHE A 291 2.97 9.90 -8.17
CA PHE A 291 3.08 11.13 -8.95
C PHE A 291 1.96 11.28 -9.99
N LEU A 292 1.49 10.19 -10.59
CA LEU A 292 0.30 10.23 -11.45
C LEU A 292 -0.95 10.70 -10.70
N PHE A 293 -1.15 10.27 -9.45
CA PHE A 293 -2.25 10.76 -8.63
C PHE A 293 -2.10 12.24 -8.26
N MET A 294 -0.89 12.71 -8.03
CA MET A 294 -0.64 14.14 -7.82
C MET A 294 -0.94 14.95 -9.08
N LYS A 295 -0.63 14.42 -10.28
CA LYS A 295 -0.88 15.07 -11.57
C LYS A 295 -2.35 15.06 -11.96
N TYR A 296 -3.04 13.92 -11.81
CA TYR A 296 -4.37 13.70 -12.40
C TYR A 296 -5.52 13.64 -11.38
N GLY A 297 -5.24 13.41 -10.11
CA GLY A 297 -6.21 13.39 -9.02
C GLY A 297 -7.40 12.48 -9.29
N LYS A 298 -8.61 13.02 -9.12
CA LYS A 298 -9.89 12.29 -9.25
C LYS A 298 -10.11 11.60 -10.59
N LYS A 299 -9.43 12.04 -11.66
CA LYS A 299 -9.60 11.45 -13.01
C LYS A 299 -9.23 9.97 -13.04
N LEU A 300 -8.27 9.54 -12.22
CA LEU A 300 -7.82 8.15 -12.16
C LEU A 300 -8.86 7.18 -11.57
N PHE A 301 -9.92 7.69 -10.93
CA PHE A 301 -11.04 6.90 -10.40
C PHE A 301 -12.26 6.84 -11.31
N TYR A 302 -12.28 7.64 -12.38
CA TYR A 302 -13.42 7.65 -13.28
C TYR A 302 -13.41 6.42 -14.19
N LYS A 303 -14.58 5.94 -14.58
CA LYS A 303 -14.73 4.80 -15.49
C LYS A 303 -13.91 4.96 -16.77
N LYS A 304 -13.89 6.16 -17.34
CA LYS A 304 -13.12 6.52 -18.53
C LYS A 304 -11.63 6.83 -18.22
N GLY A 305 -11.27 6.99 -16.95
CA GLY A 305 -9.91 7.33 -16.52
C GLY A 305 -9.33 8.53 -17.26
N LEU A 306 -8.11 8.36 -17.76
CA LEU A 306 -7.40 9.33 -18.63
C LEU A 306 -7.63 9.05 -20.11
N GLY A 307 -8.25 7.92 -20.44
CA GLY A 307 -8.32 7.41 -21.81
C GLY A 307 -9.31 8.15 -22.69
N LEU A 308 -8.99 8.19 -23.96
CA LEU A 308 -9.89 8.61 -25.05
C LEU A 308 -10.79 7.45 -25.51
N SER A 309 -10.54 6.22 -25.03
CA SER A 309 -11.29 5.03 -25.44
C SER A 309 -12.71 5.05 -24.84
N ASN A 310 -13.70 4.90 -25.69
CA ASN A 310 -15.07 4.64 -25.28
C ASN A 310 -15.19 3.21 -24.75
N ASN A 311 -14.66 2.95 -23.56
CA ASN A 311 -14.89 1.67 -22.90
C ASN A 311 -16.36 1.65 -22.40
N ASN A 312 -17.29 1.36 -23.31
CA ASN A 312 -18.73 1.26 -23.06
C ASN A 312 -19.07 -0.11 -22.41
N CYS A 313 -18.16 -0.65 -21.61
CA CYS A 313 -18.39 -1.85 -20.85
C CYS A 313 -19.66 -1.66 -20.00
N GLN A 314 -20.67 -2.47 -20.26
CA GLN A 314 -21.86 -2.53 -19.43
C GLN A 314 -21.57 -3.54 -18.31
N HIS A 315 -21.42 -3.04 -17.07
CA HIS A 315 -21.14 -3.91 -15.93
C HIS A 315 -22.25 -4.96 -15.77
N ASP A 316 -21.83 -6.23 -15.66
CA ASP A 316 -22.70 -7.36 -15.40
C ASP A 316 -22.46 -7.89 -13.98
N GLU A 317 -23.39 -7.61 -13.09
CA GLU A 317 -23.33 -7.98 -11.67
C GLU A 317 -23.24 -9.50 -11.47
N LYS A 318 -23.90 -10.31 -12.33
CA LYS A 318 -23.86 -11.79 -12.23
C LYS A 318 -22.47 -12.32 -12.57
N LYS A 319 -21.86 -11.80 -13.63
CA LYS A 319 -20.49 -12.16 -14.02
C LYS A 319 -19.46 -11.69 -12.99
N PHE A 320 -19.60 -10.46 -12.47
CA PHE A 320 -18.76 -9.96 -11.41
C PHE A 320 -18.87 -10.83 -10.14
N ASN A 321 -20.09 -11.19 -9.73
CA ASN A 321 -20.31 -12.07 -8.59
C ASN A 321 -19.73 -13.47 -8.81
N ALA A 322 -19.83 -14.02 -10.01
CA ALA A 322 -19.19 -15.29 -10.34
C ALA A 322 -17.66 -15.18 -10.24
N TRP A 323 -17.07 -14.08 -10.74
CA TRP A 323 -15.63 -13.83 -10.66
C TRP A 323 -15.16 -13.69 -9.23
N ARG A 324 -15.72 -12.78 -8.43
CA ARG A 324 -15.27 -12.54 -7.05
C ARG A 324 -15.43 -13.72 -6.10
N ASN A 325 -16.30 -14.68 -6.47
CA ASN A 325 -16.53 -15.91 -5.72
C ASN A 325 -15.77 -17.14 -6.28
N GLY A 326 -14.92 -16.97 -7.31
CA GLY A 326 -14.18 -18.07 -7.93
C GLY A 326 -15.10 -19.11 -8.57
N LYS A 327 -16.14 -18.65 -9.26
CA LYS A 327 -17.16 -19.48 -9.94
C LYS A 327 -17.27 -19.15 -11.42
N THR A 328 -16.15 -18.79 -12.05
CA THR A 328 -16.06 -18.58 -13.50
C THR A 328 -15.87 -19.91 -14.23
N PRO A 329 -16.04 -19.96 -15.57
CA PRO A 329 -15.70 -21.13 -16.36
C PRO A 329 -14.23 -21.55 -16.30
N SER A 330 -13.30 -20.64 -15.94
CA SER A 330 -11.86 -20.93 -15.87
C SER A 330 -11.43 -21.37 -14.48
N SER A 331 -10.96 -22.60 -14.34
CA SER A 331 -10.43 -23.14 -13.08
C SER A 331 -9.18 -22.37 -12.59
N PHE A 332 -8.34 -21.92 -13.53
CA PHE A 332 -7.14 -21.14 -13.22
C PHE A 332 -7.47 -19.76 -12.63
N ILE A 333 -8.46 -19.06 -13.17
CA ILE A 333 -8.98 -17.80 -12.61
C ILE A 333 -9.59 -18.05 -11.24
N ASN A 334 -10.37 -19.12 -11.09
CA ASN A 334 -11.01 -19.47 -9.82
C ASN A 334 -9.97 -19.77 -8.74
N ALA A 335 -8.87 -20.44 -9.06
CA ALA A 335 -7.75 -20.68 -8.16
C ALA A 335 -7.14 -19.35 -7.65
N GLY A 336 -6.88 -18.39 -8.56
CA GLY A 336 -6.36 -17.08 -8.18
C GLY A 336 -7.30 -16.28 -7.27
N ILE A 337 -8.59 -16.32 -7.54
CA ILE A 337 -9.60 -15.68 -6.66
C ILE A 337 -9.70 -16.40 -5.31
N CYS A 338 -9.56 -17.72 -5.30
CA CYS A 338 -9.58 -18.50 -4.05
C CYS A 338 -8.40 -18.14 -3.16
N GLU A 339 -7.17 -18.05 -3.73
CA GLU A 339 -5.98 -17.58 -3.01
C GLU A 339 -6.21 -16.17 -2.44
N LEU A 340 -6.67 -15.22 -3.27
CA LEU A 340 -6.94 -13.85 -2.84
C LEU A 340 -7.92 -13.80 -1.66
N ASN A 341 -9.05 -14.51 -1.78
CA ASN A 341 -10.12 -14.47 -0.78
C ASN A 341 -9.72 -15.15 0.54
N GLN A 342 -8.88 -16.19 0.47
CA GLN A 342 -8.43 -16.92 1.66
C GLN A 342 -7.27 -16.24 2.37
N THR A 343 -6.36 -15.58 1.63
CA THR A 343 -5.09 -15.12 2.18
C THR A 343 -4.91 -13.60 2.19
N GLY A 344 -5.65 -12.89 1.34
CA GLY A 344 -5.43 -11.45 1.11
C GLY A 344 -4.15 -11.12 0.36
N PHE A 345 -3.43 -12.13 -0.16
CA PHE A 345 -2.20 -11.94 -0.91
C PHE A 345 -2.12 -12.86 -2.12
N ILE A 346 -1.78 -12.32 -3.28
CA ILE A 346 -1.51 -13.07 -4.52
C ILE A 346 -0.33 -12.47 -5.26
N SER A 347 0.32 -13.25 -6.10
CA SER A 347 1.44 -12.79 -6.92
C SER A 347 1.04 -11.66 -7.86
N ASN A 348 1.99 -10.77 -8.20
CA ASN A 348 1.72 -9.69 -9.16
C ASN A 348 1.22 -10.22 -10.51
N ARG A 349 1.77 -11.35 -10.97
CA ARG A 349 1.32 -11.99 -12.22
C ARG A 349 -0.14 -12.39 -12.16
N MET A 350 -0.57 -13.03 -11.07
CA MET A 350 -1.97 -13.42 -10.91
C MET A 350 -2.90 -12.21 -10.83
N ARG A 351 -2.50 -11.11 -10.17
CA ARG A 351 -3.28 -9.85 -10.17
C ARG A 351 -3.57 -9.35 -11.59
N GLN A 352 -2.55 -9.35 -12.44
CA GLN A 352 -2.69 -8.93 -13.84
C GLN A 352 -3.63 -9.85 -14.63
N ILE A 353 -3.53 -11.14 -14.43
CA ILE A 353 -4.38 -12.15 -15.11
C ILE A 353 -5.83 -12.00 -14.68
N LEU A 354 -6.09 -11.90 -13.36
CA LEU A 354 -7.44 -11.71 -12.81
C LEU A 354 -8.10 -10.41 -13.29
N ALA A 355 -7.33 -9.32 -13.31
CA ALA A 355 -7.82 -8.02 -13.78
C ALA A 355 -8.13 -8.04 -15.28
N SER A 356 -7.22 -8.61 -16.09
CA SER A 356 -7.44 -8.76 -17.52
C SER A 356 -8.67 -9.59 -17.83
N TYR A 357 -8.87 -10.71 -17.13
CA TYR A 357 -10.03 -11.56 -17.31
C TYR A 357 -11.34 -10.84 -17.00
N LEU A 358 -11.39 -10.10 -15.89
CA LEU A 358 -12.59 -9.33 -15.53
C LEU A 358 -12.95 -8.29 -16.61
N VAL A 359 -11.93 -7.59 -17.11
CA VAL A 359 -12.11 -6.48 -18.05
C VAL A 359 -12.41 -7.00 -19.47
N ASN A 360 -11.64 -7.95 -19.97
CA ASN A 360 -11.68 -8.35 -21.38
C ASN A 360 -12.66 -9.50 -21.66
N GLU A 361 -12.65 -10.58 -20.86
CA GLU A 361 -13.53 -11.72 -21.08
C GLU A 361 -14.92 -11.54 -20.49
N LEU A 362 -15.00 -10.95 -19.29
CA LEU A 362 -16.28 -10.73 -18.63
C LEU A 362 -16.93 -9.38 -19.00
N ALA A 363 -16.15 -8.47 -19.60
CA ALA A 363 -16.55 -7.12 -19.96
C ALA A 363 -17.18 -6.33 -18.77
N CYS A 364 -16.66 -6.54 -17.56
CA CYS A 364 -17.12 -5.86 -16.36
C CYS A 364 -16.39 -4.53 -16.13
N ASP A 365 -17.01 -3.63 -15.36
CA ASP A 365 -16.38 -2.38 -14.96
C ASP A 365 -15.13 -2.68 -14.11
N TRP A 366 -13.98 -2.20 -14.55
CA TRP A 366 -12.69 -2.41 -13.90
C TRP A 366 -12.67 -1.90 -12.44
N ARG A 367 -13.48 -0.88 -12.12
CA ARG A 367 -13.56 -0.30 -10.78
C ARG A 367 -14.16 -1.26 -9.76
N ALA A 368 -15.07 -2.15 -10.20
CA ALA A 368 -15.59 -3.21 -9.33
C ALA A 368 -14.48 -4.18 -8.92
N GLY A 369 -13.61 -4.56 -9.86
CA GLY A 369 -12.45 -5.38 -9.57
C GLY A 369 -11.42 -4.67 -8.68
N ALA A 370 -11.16 -3.39 -8.94
CA ALA A 370 -10.29 -2.56 -8.10
C ALA A 370 -10.81 -2.47 -6.65
N ALA A 371 -12.12 -2.27 -6.48
CA ALA A 371 -12.77 -2.27 -5.16
C ALA A 371 -12.70 -3.65 -4.47
N TRP A 372 -12.81 -4.76 -5.22
CA TRP A 372 -12.65 -6.08 -4.64
C TRP A 372 -11.21 -6.32 -4.17
N PHE A 373 -10.21 -5.84 -4.90
CA PHE A 373 -8.81 -5.88 -4.47
C PHE A 373 -8.57 -4.98 -3.26
N GLU A 374 -9.17 -3.79 -3.19
CA GLU A 374 -9.16 -2.91 -2.02
C GLU A 374 -9.68 -3.65 -0.78
N HIS A 375 -10.79 -4.38 -0.93
CA HIS A 375 -11.38 -5.18 0.15
C HIS A 375 -10.47 -6.32 0.60
N GLN A 376 -9.88 -7.09 -0.32
CA GLN A 376 -9.20 -8.33 0.00
C GLN A 376 -7.71 -8.17 0.34
N LEU A 377 -7.01 -7.26 -0.36
CA LEU A 377 -5.54 -7.22 -0.32
C LEU A 377 -5.00 -6.69 1.01
N ILE A 378 -4.08 -7.42 1.61
CA ILE A 378 -3.26 -7.00 2.75
C ILE A 378 -2.43 -5.77 2.39
N ASP A 379 -1.89 -5.77 1.17
CA ASP A 379 -1.00 -4.75 0.64
C ASP A 379 -1.72 -3.69 -0.22
N TYR A 380 -3.02 -3.49 0.02
CA TYR A 380 -3.73 -2.45 -0.69
C TYR A 380 -3.06 -1.08 -0.48
N ASP A 381 -2.71 -0.46 -1.58
CA ASP A 381 -2.25 0.92 -1.71
C ASP A 381 -3.09 1.58 -2.79
N VAL A 382 -3.73 2.70 -2.49
CA VAL A 382 -4.70 3.35 -3.39
C VAL A 382 -4.08 3.69 -4.74
N TYR A 383 -2.84 4.16 -4.75
CA TYR A 383 -2.14 4.56 -5.96
C TYR A 383 -1.82 3.36 -6.84
N SER A 384 -1.16 2.37 -6.25
CA SER A 384 -0.77 1.14 -6.96
C SER A 384 -1.97 0.36 -7.45
N ASN A 385 -3.04 0.26 -6.64
CA ASN A 385 -4.22 -0.52 -7.01
C ASN A 385 -4.96 0.12 -8.20
N TYR A 386 -5.43 1.36 -8.05
CA TYR A 386 -6.23 2.00 -9.10
C TYR A 386 -5.43 2.30 -10.36
N ALA A 387 -4.13 2.64 -10.25
CA ALA A 387 -3.28 2.84 -11.41
C ALA A 387 -3.06 1.54 -12.20
N ASN A 388 -2.79 0.41 -11.54
CA ASN A 388 -2.65 -0.89 -12.23
C ASN A 388 -3.96 -1.35 -12.89
N TRP A 389 -5.10 -1.17 -12.22
CA TRP A 389 -6.39 -1.53 -12.78
C TRP A 389 -6.74 -0.68 -14.01
N SER A 390 -6.56 0.66 -13.93
CA SER A 390 -6.77 1.55 -15.07
C SER A 390 -5.80 1.28 -16.22
N TYR A 391 -4.55 0.90 -15.90
CA TYR A 391 -3.53 0.50 -16.86
C TYR A 391 -3.95 -0.75 -17.66
N ILE A 392 -4.45 -1.80 -16.97
CA ILE A 392 -4.94 -3.03 -17.62
C ILE A 392 -6.21 -2.75 -18.43
N ALA A 393 -7.10 -1.93 -17.90
CA ALA A 393 -8.35 -1.54 -18.56
C ALA A 393 -8.17 -0.62 -19.79
N GLY A 394 -6.94 -0.13 -20.04
CA GLY A 394 -6.64 0.77 -21.16
C GLY A 394 -7.18 2.18 -21.00
N VAL A 395 -7.52 2.57 -19.77
CA VAL A 395 -8.02 3.92 -19.42
C VAL A 395 -7.02 4.72 -18.57
N GLY A 396 -5.88 4.13 -18.26
CA GLY A 396 -4.75 4.76 -17.57
C GLY A 396 -3.65 5.19 -18.55
N THR A 397 -2.41 5.08 -18.11
CA THR A 397 -1.20 5.52 -18.84
C THR A 397 -0.54 4.40 -19.66
N ASP A 398 -1.25 3.32 -19.97
CA ASP A 398 -0.70 2.28 -20.85
C ASP A 398 -0.66 2.76 -22.31
N PRO A 399 0.54 2.85 -22.93
CA PRO A 399 0.68 3.30 -24.31
C PRO A 399 0.07 2.33 -25.33
N ARG A 400 -0.31 1.11 -24.91
CA ARG A 400 -0.91 0.08 -25.77
C ARG A 400 -2.44 0.06 -25.72
N GLY A 401 -3.07 0.95 -24.91
CA GLY A 401 -4.52 1.02 -24.79
C GLY A 401 -5.14 -0.16 -24.04
N GLY A 402 -4.38 -0.76 -23.12
CA GLY A 402 -4.85 -1.85 -22.25
C GLY A 402 -4.08 -3.16 -22.43
N ARG A 403 -4.37 -4.12 -21.54
CA ARG A 403 -3.67 -5.40 -21.50
C ARG A 403 -4.66 -6.55 -21.53
N HIS A 404 -4.52 -7.38 -22.54
CA HIS A 404 -5.24 -8.65 -22.64
C HIS A 404 -4.27 -9.82 -22.45
N PHE A 405 -4.48 -10.58 -21.38
CA PHE A 405 -3.70 -11.78 -21.06
C PHE A 405 -4.52 -13.01 -21.40
N ASN A 406 -4.20 -13.69 -22.49
CA ASN A 406 -4.85 -14.95 -22.85
C ASN A 406 -4.66 -15.99 -21.72
N VAL A 407 -5.76 -16.44 -21.11
CA VAL A 407 -5.75 -17.26 -19.89
C VAL A 407 -5.02 -18.58 -20.10
N ASP A 408 -5.29 -19.28 -21.21
CA ASP A 408 -4.66 -20.58 -21.48
C ASP A 408 -3.14 -20.44 -21.68
N LYS A 409 -2.71 -19.39 -22.38
CA LYS A 409 -1.28 -19.09 -22.52
C LYS A 409 -0.64 -18.79 -21.17
N GLN A 410 -1.31 -18.02 -20.30
CA GLN A 410 -0.77 -17.70 -18.96
C GLN A 410 -0.70 -18.96 -18.09
N LYS A 411 -1.74 -19.78 -18.10
CA LYS A 411 -1.76 -21.08 -17.41
C LYS A 411 -0.60 -21.96 -17.87
N ASN A 412 -0.48 -22.20 -19.18
CA ASN A 412 0.59 -23.04 -19.73
C ASN A 412 2.00 -22.49 -19.42
N THR A 413 2.16 -21.17 -19.21
CA THR A 413 3.44 -20.55 -18.88
C THR A 413 3.77 -20.63 -17.39
N TYR A 414 2.81 -20.38 -16.50
CA TYR A 414 3.06 -20.18 -15.07
C TYR A 414 2.54 -21.30 -14.16
N ASP A 415 1.70 -22.19 -14.69
CA ASP A 415 1.16 -23.38 -14.00
C ASP A 415 1.04 -24.58 -14.95
N PRO A 416 2.12 -24.98 -15.67
CA PRO A 416 2.05 -25.99 -16.72
C PRO A 416 1.67 -27.38 -16.21
N ASP A 417 2.00 -27.68 -14.95
CA ASP A 417 1.68 -28.96 -14.29
C ASP A 417 0.40 -28.91 -13.44
N GLY A 418 -0.27 -27.75 -13.38
CA GLY A 418 -1.47 -27.52 -12.59
C GLY A 418 -1.25 -27.55 -11.09
N SER A 419 -0.02 -27.35 -10.61
CA SER A 419 0.32 -27.37 -9.19
C SER A 419 -0.37 -26.23 -8.43
N TYR A 420 -0.41 -25.02 -9.02
CA TYR A 420 -1.09 -23.86 -8.46
C TYR A 420 -2.61 -24.12 -8.36
N GLU A 421 -3.23 -24.59 -9.42
CA GLU A 421 -4.66 -24.91 -9.40
C GLU A 421 -5.00 -25.99 -8.36
N LYS A 422 -4.15 -27.02 -8.20
CA LYS A 422 -4.36 -28.07 -7.19
C LYS A 422 -4.37 -27.55 -5.78
N VAL A 423 -3.46 -26.62 -5.46
CA VAL A 423 -3.36 -25.98 -4.12
C VAL A 423 -4.59 -25.13 -3.82
N TRP A 424 -5.09 -24.36 -4.80
CA TRP A 424 -6.16 -23.39 -4.61
C TRP A 424 -7.52 -23.86 -5.18
N LYS A 425 -7.59 -25.10 -5.66
CA LYS A 425 -8.87 -25.72 -6.02
C LYS A 425 -9.71 -25.80 -4.75
N LYS A 426 -10.94 -25.29 -4.79
CA LYS A 426 -11.83 -25.25 -3.64
C LYS A 426 -11.72 -26.52 -2.79
N LEU A 427 -11.28 -26.33 -1.57
CA LEU A 427 -11.57 -27.22 -0.46
C LEU A 427 -13.06 -27.22 -0.19
#